data_31307afcdb55220eb5f39f0349c3395b
#
_entry.id   31307afcdb55220eb5f39f0349c3395b
#
_cell.length_a   1.000
_cell.length_b   1.000
_cell.length_c   1.000
_cell.angle_alpha   90.00
_cell.angle_beta   90.00
_cell.angle_gamma   90.00
#
_symmetry.space_group_name_H-M   'P 1'
#
loop_
_entity.id
_entity.type
_entity.pdbx_description
1 polymer ?
#
loop_
_entity_poly.entity_id
_entity_poly.type
_entity_poly.pdbx_seq_one_letter_code
_entity_poly.pdbx_strand_id
1 'polypeptide(L)'
;MNPDPDKTRTATRHETGGLPATEEHDLPPGRHQFHKERLMSQIHDDRRTAAARTPRNPFLRKAILLPAATALAGALAVGVLVLTPGDAQRPDGRATGPALTTSIGAVDAEGAPRLLDRISLAAAGAETPNGRAGQYIYIETRTANTHVRTVDGESSLVSDPLHTRQSWRSPDGLRGWLIEPGNTAPEGITLEGRDEQGNVPKPHLGAPSHDYLATLPTDPDALLRKIYKETEGQGNGKDQQAFTTIGDLLVESWPTPELTAALYRAAAKIPGVVMVDSATDAAGRKGVAVARLDETSGQRTEWIFDSRTFAFLGERTVQVKGDGGEGGLIKPGTVVFTHAIMVRAFVDDIKLVP
;
A
#
# COMPACT_ATOMS: atom_id res chain seq x y z
N MET A 1 -46.89 -38.19 -53.40
CA MET A 1 -45.73 -38.60 -54.19
C MET A 1 -44.51 -38.33 -53.36
N ASN A 2 -43.99 -39.34 -52.78
CA ASN A 2 -42.78 -39.45 -51.93
C ASN A 2 -41.53 -39.34 -52.84
N PRO A 3 -40.33 -39.40 -52.29
CA PRO A 3 -39.78 -39.14 -50.95
C PRO A 3 -38.49 -38.35 -50.99
N ASP A 4 -38.05 -37.97 -49.80
CA ASP A 4 -36.64 -37.67 -49.51
C ASP A 4 -36.18 -38.55 -48.37
N PRO A 5 -34.93 -38.97 -48.34
CA PRO A 5 -34.24 -38.94 -47.08
C PRO A 5 -32.78 -38.45 -47.20
N ASP A 6 -32.45 -37.43 -46.52
CA ASP A 6 -31.06 -37.01 -46.38
C ASP A 6 -30.43 -37.50 -45.05
N LYS A 7 -29.15 -37.74 -45.17
CA LYS A 7 -28.34 -38.49 -44.22
C LYS A 7 -27.72 -37.61 -43.16
N THR A 8 -28.02 -37.96 -41.94
CA THR A 8 -27.31 -37.58 -40.71
C THR A 8 -25.81 -37.84 -40.82
N ARG A 9 -25.03 -36.85 -40.58
CA ARG A 9 -23.58 -36.95 -40.31
C ARG A 9 -23.27 -36.34 -38.95
N THR A 10 -23.15 -37.18 -37.96
CA THR A 10 -22.71 -36.86 -36.60
C THR A 10 -21.24 -36.50 -36.60
N ALA A 11 -20.92 -35.24 -36.32
CA ALA A 11 -19.55 -34.80 -36.04
C ALA A 11 -19.36 -34.77 -34.50
N THR A 12 -18.56 -35.67 -34.04
CA THR A 12 -18.10 -35.76 -32.64
C THR A 12 -17.20 -34.55 -32.35
N ARG A 13 -17.68 -33.65 -31.51
CA ARG A 13 -16.94 -32.51 -31.01
C ARG A 13 -16.17 -32.98 -29.78
N HIS A 14 -14.85 -33.03 -29.86
CA HIS A 14 -13.99 -33.20 -28.71
C HIS A 14 -14.15 -31.97 -27.78
N GLU A 15 -14.70 -32.19 -26.60
CA GLU A 15 -14.64 -31.28 -25.48
C GLU A 15 -13.20 -31.24 -24.95
N THR A 16 -12.48 -30.20 -25.27
CA THR A 16 -11.29 -29.81 -24.51
C THR A 16 -11.77 -29.21 -23.20
N GLY A 17 -11.54 -29.93 -22.10
CA GLY A 17 -11.82 -29.47 -20.76
C GLY A 17 -11.07 -28.17 -20.49
N GLY A 18 -11.80 -27.05 -20.45
CA GLY A 18 -11.31 -25.79 -19.95
C GLY A 18 -11.09 -25.92 -18.43
N LEU A 19 -9.88 -25.62 -17.99
CA LEU A 19 -9.60 -25.39 -16.56
C LEU A 19 -10.54 -24.29 -16.07
N PRO A 20 -11.08 -24.38 -14.84
CA PRO A 20 -11.89 -23.31 -14.27
C PRO A 20 -11.03 -22.05 -14.20
N ALA A 21 -11.58 -20.94 -14.69
CA ALA A 21 -10.99 -19.62 -14.55
C ALA A 21 -10.77 -19.39 -13.04
N THR A 22 -9.53 -19.23 -12.63
CA THR A 22 -9.19 -18.73 -11.31
C THR A 22 -9.80 -17.33 -11.21
N GLU A 23 -10.70 -17.14 -10.26
CA GLU A 23 -11.18 -15.80 -9.90
C GLU A 23 -9.96 -14.94 -9.56
N GLU A 24 -9.68 -14.00 -10.43
CA GLU A 24 -8.64 -12.99 -10.24
C GLU A 24 -9.11 -12.09 -9.09
N HIS A 25 -8.57 -12.31 -7.89
CA HIS A 25 -8.83 -11.44 -6.74
C HIS A 25 -8.10 -10.12 -7.00
N ASP A 26 -8.87 -9.16 -7.48
CA ASP A 26 -8.39 -7.81 -7.75
C ASP A 26 -7.94 -7.13 -6.45
N LEU A 27 -6.67 -6.71 -6.41
CA LEU A 27 -6.09 -6.01 -5.28
C LEU A 27 -6.67 -4.58 -5.18
N PRO A 28 -6.76 -3.98 -3.97
CA PRO A 28 -7.32 -2.64 -3.79
C PRO A 28 -6.63 -1.58 -4.67
N PRO A 29 -7.38 -0.64 -5.27
CA PRO A 29 -6.82 0.49 -6.03
C PRO A 29 -5.81 1.28 -5.20
N GLY A 30 -4.74 1.75 -5.81
CA GLY A 30 -3.61 2.39 -5.11
C GLY A 30 -2.53 1.39 -4.69
N ARG A 31 -2.88 0.28 -4.05
CA ARG A 31 -1.99 -0.86 -3.84
C ARG A 31 -1.73 -1.63 -5.13
N HIS A 32 -2.65 -1.62 -6.09
CA HIS A 32 -2.47 -2.21 -7.41
C HIS A 32 -1.27 -1.64 -8.15
N GLN A 33 -1.11 -0.34 -8.13
CA GLN A 33 0.01 0.31 -8.81
C GLN A 33 1.33 -0.01 -8.09
N PHE A 34 1.33 0.02 -6.76
CA PHE A 34 2.46 -0.39 -5.93
C PHE A 34 2.83 -1.87 -6.14
N HIS A 35 1.85 -2.79 -6.13
CA HIS A 35 2.09 -4.20 -6.36
C HIS A 35 2.44 -4.51 -7.81
N LYS A 36 1.85 -3.81 -8.79
CA LYS A 36 2.20 -3.90 -10.19
C LYS A 36 3.65 -3.45 -10.44
N GLU A 37 4.05 -2.32 -9.88
CA GLU A 37 5.43 -1.83 -9.97
C GLU A 37 6.41 -2.80 -9.29
N ARG A 38 6.04 -3.36 -8.15
CA ARG A 38 6.81 -4.40 -7.45
C ARG A 38 6.89 -5.71 -8.23
N LEU A 39 5.79 -6.18 -8.81
CA LEU A 39 5.75 -7.37 -9.65
C LEU A 39 6.59 -7.18 -10.91
N MET A 40 6.51 -6.01 -11.54
CA MET A 40 7.31 -5.69 -12.72
C MET A 40 8.81 -5.59 -12.40
N SER A 41 9.19 -5.06 -11.23
CA SER A 41 10.59 -5.06 -10.78
C SER A 41 11.08 -6.49 -10.52
N GLN A 42 10.28 -7.34 -9.89
CA GLN A 42 10.59 -8.74 -9.66
C GLN A 42 10.77 -9.53 -10.98
N ILE A 43 9.89 -9.32 -11.97
CA ILE A 43 10.00 -9.92 -13.31
C ILE A 43 11.28 -9.44 -14.03
N HIS A 44 11.68 -8.19 -13.86
CA HIS A 44 12.92 -7.66 -14.42
C HIS A 44 14.17 -8.28 -13.75
N ASP A 45 14.15 -8.46 -12.44
CA ASP A 45 15.24 -9.07 -11.68
C ASP A 45 15.37 -10.57 -11.99
N ASP A 46 14.25 -11.30 -12.11
CA ASP A 46 14.24 -12.70 -12.54
C ASP A 46 14.80 -12.88 -13.95
N ARG A 47 14.51 -11.96 -14.88
CA ARG A 47 15.10 -11.98 -16.24
C ARG A 47 16.59 -11.69 -16.23
N ARG A 48 17.08 -10.79 -15.38
CA ARG A 48 18.52 -10.52 -15.22
C ARG A 48 19.24 -11.71 -14.59
N THR A 49 18.64 -12.36 -13.60
CA THR A 49 19.21 -13.54 -12.94
C THR A 49 19.23 -14.78 -13.85
N ALA A 50 18.22 -14.95 -14.71
CA ALA A 50 18.19 -16.01 -15.71
C ALA A 50 19.26 -15.83 -16.79
N ALA A 51 19.58 -14.59 -17.18
CA ALA A 51 20.64 -14.28 -18.15
C ALA A 51 22.06 -14.48 -17.61
N ALA A 52 22.25 -14.54 -16.28
CA ALA A 52 23.57 -14.70 -15.63
C ALA A 52 23.94 -16.15 -15.30
N ARG A 53 23.09 -17.13 -15.60
CA ARG A 53 23.37 -18.55 -15.35
C ARG A 53 24.10 -19.18 -16.53
N THR A 54 25.42 -19.01 -16.59
CA THR A 54 26.31 -19.92 -17.31
C THR A 54 26.58 -21.16 -16.46
N PRO A 55 26.59 -22.39 -17.03
CA PRO A 55 26.75 -23.60 -16.24
C PRO A 55 28.22 -23.72 -15.76
N ARG A 56 28.40 -23.80 -14.45
CA ARG A 56 29.67 -24.15 -13.81
C ARG A 56 29.61 -25.57 -13.25
N ASN A 57 30.64 -26.33 -13.57
CA ASN A 57 30.89 -27.73 -13.29
C ASN A 57 30.71 -28.14 -11.81
N PRO A 58 30.24 -29.39 -11.56
CA PRO A 58 30.02 -29.89 -10.22
C PRO A 58 31.21 -30.72 -9.76
N PHE A 59 32.18 -30.14 -9.09
CA PHE A 59 33.12 -30.88 -8.22
C PHE A 59 33.82 -29.90 -7.28
N LEU A 60 33.35 -29.91 -6.00
CA LEU A 60 34.16 -29.81 -4.79
C LEU A 60 33.25 -29.62 -3.53
N ARG A 61 32.93 -30.76 -2.93
CA ARG A 61 32.40 -30.82 -1.57
C ARG A 61 33.58 -30.70 -0.58
N LYS A 62 33.50 -29.81 0.38
CA LYS A 62 34.07 -30.00 1.72
C LYS A 62 33.17 -29.43 2.77
N ALA A 63 32.72 -30.34 3.64
CA ALA A 63 31.94 -30.10 4.84
C ALA A 63 32.82 -29.52 5.95
N ILE A 64 32.31 -28.55 6.72
CA ILE A 64 32.83 -28.25 8.06
C ILE A 64 31.61 -28.12 8.99
N LEU A 65 31.64 -28.90 10.05
CA LEU A 65 30.68 -29.04 11.13
C LEU A 65 30.98 -28.06 12.30
N LEU A 66 29.90 -27.43 12.87
CA LEU A 66 29.58 -27.23 14.29
C LEU A 66 30.34 -26.19 15.14
N PRO A 67 29.79 -25.78 16.29
CA PRO A 67 28.60 -26.19 17.04
C PRO A 67 27.68 -25.04 17.56
N ALA A 68 26.52 -25.46 18.06
CA ALA A 68 25.50 -24.65 18.74
C ALA A 68 25.95 -24.17 20.13
N ALA A 69 25.45 -23.01 20.53
CA ALA A 69 25.37 -22.63 21.95
C ALA A 69 24.09 -21.80 22.19
N THR A 70 23.23 -22.36 23.02
CA THR A 70 22.02 -21.79 23.59
C THR A 70 22.35 -20.72 24.62
N ALA A 71 21.63 -19.59 24.59
CA ALA A 71 21.41 -18.76 25.78
C ALA A 71 20.06 -18.03 25.68
N LEU A 72 19.15 -18.42 26.56
CA LEU A 72 17.94 -17.68 26.93
C LEU A 72 18.34 -16.47 27.79
N ALA A 73 17.83 -15.29 27.46
CA ALA A 73 17.60 -14.23 28.45
C ALA A 73 16.50 -13.29 27.90
N GLY A 74 15.39 -13.25 28.64
CA GLY A 74 14.31 -12.30 28.37
C GLY A 74 14.72 -10.90 28.83
N ALA A 75 14.31 -9.90 28.03
CA ALA A 75 14.28 -8.51 28.49
C ALA A 75 13.16 -7.78 27.72
N LEU A 76 12.23 -7.23 28.47
CA LEU A 76 11.30 -6.20 28.04
C LEU A 76 12.12 -4.99 27.56
N ALA A 77 12.09 -4.69 26.28
CA ALA A 77 12.71 -3.51 25.73
C ALA A 77 11.65 -2.62 25.09
N VAL A 78 11.43 -1.48 25.70
CA VAL A 78 10.88 -0.27 25.10
C VAL A 78 11.76 0.05 23.90
N GLY A 79 11.19 -0.05 22.67
CA GLY A 79 11.94 0.08 21.44
C GLY A 79 12.47 1.49 21.18
N VAL A 80 13.71 1.70 21.50
CA VAL A 80 14.53 2.74 20.90
C VAL A 80 15.23 2.10 19.70
N LEU A 81 14.94 2.61 18.49
CA LEU A 81 15.62 2.22 17.27
C LEU A 81 17.09 2.66 17.34
N VAL A 82 17.98 1.77 17.76
CA VAL A 82 19.42 1.97 17.63
C VAL A 82 19.84 1.38 16.28
N LEU A 83 20.20 2.24 15.35
CA LEU A 83 20.87 1.87 14.11
C LEU A 83 22.30 1.45 14.43
N THR A 84 22.58 0.17 14.39
CA THR A 84 23.97 -0.32 14.32
C THR A 84 24.33 -0.55 12.84
N PRO A 85 25.46 0.00 12.37
CA PRO A 85 25.98 -0.31 11.04
C PRO A 85 26.69 -1.67 11.07
N GLY A 86 26.20 -2.60 10.31
CA GLY A 86 26.83 -3.90 10.13
C GLY A 86 26.48 -4.46 8.77
N ASP A 87 27.36 -4.21 7.80
CA ASP A 87 27.28 -4.70 6.44
C ASP A 87 27.25 -6.22 6.37
N ALA A 88 26.26 -6.74 5.65
CA ALA A 88 26.38 -7.99 4.92
C ALA A 88 25.66 -7.84 3.60
N GLN A 89 26.37 -7.35 2.61
CA GLN A 89 25.95 -7.33 1.20
C GLN A 89 25.71 -8.73 0.71
N ARG A 90 24.45 -9.05 0.36
CA ARG A 90 24.06 -10.23 -0.42
C ARG A 90 23.67 -9.83 -1.84
N PRO A 91 23.75 -10.77 -2.82
CA PRO A 91 23.71 -10.44 -4.27
C PRO A 91 22.41 -9.84 -4.80
N ASP A 92 21.38 -9.75 -4.01
CA ASP A 92 20.04 -9.24 -4.36
C ASP A 92 19.77 -7.80 -3.86
N GLY A 93 20.77 -7.12 -3.31
CA GLY A 93 20.79 -5.67 -3.14
C GLY A 93 19.81 -5.08 -2.13
N ARG A 94 18.96 -5.86 -1.48
CA ARG A 94 18.04 -5.40 -0.43
C ARG A 94 18.52 -5.85 0.96
N ALA A 95 18.95 -4.90 1.76
CA ALA A 95 19.09 -5.13 3.20
C ALA A 95 17.67 -5.39 3.75
N THR A 96 17.44 -6.56 4.34
CA THR A 96 16.19 -6.86 5.05
C THR A 96 16.47 -6.87 6.55
N GLY A 97 15.55 -6.26 7.32
CA GLY A 97 15.59 -6.26 8.77
C GLY A 97 14.61 -7.26 9.37
N PRO A 98 14.62 -7.40 10.72
CA PRO A 98 13.59 -8.16 11.41
C PRO A 98 12.21 -7.54 11.19
N ALA A 99 11.16 -8.35 11.32
CA ALA A 99 9.78 -7.89 11.18
C ALA A 99 9.48 -6.71 12.10
N LEU A 100 8.84 -5.69 11.55
CA LEU A 100 8.37 -4.54 12.33
C LEU A 100 7.21 -4.97 13.22
N THR A 101 7.25 -4.62 14.51
CA THR A 101 6.21 -4.98 15.47
C THR A 101 5.73 -3.77 16.26
N THR A 102 4.48 -3.84 16.74
CA THR A 102 3.88 -2.82 17.60
C THR A 102 2.92 -3.45 18.60
N SER A 103 2.64 -2.72 19.68
CA SER A 103 1.54 -3.08 20.57
C SER A 103 0.21 -2.82 19.87
N ILE A 104 -0.74 -3.76 20.01
CA ILE A 104 -2.08 -3.62 19.50
C ILE A 104 -2.85 -2.71 20.46
N GLY A 105 -3.15 -1.48 20.06
CA GLY A 105 -3.90 -0.51 20.86
C GLY A 105 -5.36 -0.94 21.05
N ALA A 106 -5.94 -0.55 22.19
CA ALA A 106 -7.35 -0.72 22.46
C ALA A 106 -8.21 0.08 21.48
N VAL A 107 -9.39 -0.44 21.19
CA VAL A 107 -10.33 0.18 20.24
C VAL A 107 -11.57 0.72 20.96
N ASP A 108 -12.06 1.87 20.49
CA ASP A 108 -13.32 2.49 20.94
C ASP A 108 -14.17 2.82 19.70
N ALA A 109 -15.27 2.08 19.55
CA ALA A 109 -16.20 2.31 18.44
C ALA A 109 -17.07 3.56 18.64
N GLU A 110 -17.38 3.90 19.88
CA GLU A 110 -18.23 5.06 20.20
C GLU A 110 -17.45 6.38 20.09
N GLY A 111 -16.13 6.33 20.29
CA GLY A 111 -15.23 7.47 20.16
C GLY A 111 -14.96 7.90 18.72
N ALA A 112 -15.01 6.96 17.77
CA ALA A 112 -14.61 7.20 16.38
C ALA A 112 -15.40 8.34 15.69
N PRO A 113 -16.74 8.43 15.75
CA PRO A 113 -17.49 9.51 15.12
C PRO A 113 -17.10 10.89 15.67
N ARG A 114 -16.96 11.01 16.99
CA ARG A 114 -16.56 12.27 17.65
C ARG A 114 -15.11 12.66 17.29
N LEU A 115 -14.22 11.70 17.21
CA LEU A 115 -12.85 11.94 16.80
C LEU A 115 -12.80 12.42 15.34
N LEU A 116 -13.49 11.73 14.44
CA LEU A 116 -13.55 12.09 13.00
C LEU A 116 -14.22 13.46 12.78
N ASP A 117 -15.21 13.84 13.60
CA ASP A 117 -15.80 15.17 13.53
C ASP A 117 -14.77 16.26 13.89
N ARG A 118 -14.00 16.08 14.96
CA ARG A 118 -12.91 17.01 15.34
C ARG A 118 -11.81 17.08 14.27
N ILE A 119 -11.41 15.94 13.72
CA ILE A 119 -10.43 15.85 12.64
C ILE A 119 -10.96 16.59 11.39
N SER A 120 -12.25 16.41 11.06
CA SER A 120 -12.85 17.07 9.89
C SER A 120 -12.91 18.59 10.05
N LEU A 121 -13.19 19.08 11.25
CA LEU A 121 -13.17 20.52 11.54
C LEU A 121 -11.76 21.10 11.43
N ALA A 122 -10.75 20.40 11.95
CA ALA A 122 -9.36 20.81 11.82
C ALA A 122 -8.93 20.83 10.34
N ALA A 123 -9.30 19.82 9.56
CA ALA A 123 -9.01 19.75 8.14
C ALA A 123 -9.67 20.88 7.35
N ALA A 124 -10.94 21.20 7.64
CA ALA A 124 -11.66 22.30 6.98
C ALA A 124 -11.05 23.68 7.26
N GLY A 125 -10.38 23.84 8.41
CA GLY A 125 -9.69 25.07 8.80
C GLY A 125 -8.24 25.16 8.32
N ALA A 126 -7.74 24.13 7.61
CA ALA A 126 -6.37 24.15 7.09
C ALA A 126 -6.23 25.14 5.94
N GLU A 127 -5.00 25.63 5.72
CA GLU A 127 -4.72 26.49 4.56
C GLU A 127 -4.91 25.70 3.26
N THR A 128 -5.55 26.35 2.28
CA THR A 128 -5.69 25.79 0.94
C THR A 128 -4.34 25.81 0.25
N PRO A 129 -3.86 24.64 -0.23
CA PRO A 129 -2.63 24.60 -0.99
C PRO A 129 -2.75 25.43 -2.27
N ASN A 130 -1.87 26.42 -2.44
CA ASN A 130 -1.86 27.29 -3.61
C ASN A 130 -0.74 26.90 -4.57
N GLY A 131 -1.07 26.07 -5.58
CA GLY A 131 -0.19 25.79 -6.69
C GLY A 131 -0.37 26.78 -7.84
N ARG A 132 0.72 27.12 -8.51
CA ARG A 132 0.72 27.88 -9.77
C ARG A 132 0.69 26.92 -10.97
N ALA A 133 0.20 27.41 -12.10
CA ALA A 133 0.24 26.61 -13.34
C ALA A 133 1.69 26.18 -13.65
N GLY A 134 1.85 24.92 -14.00
CA GLY A 134 3.15 24.31 -14.33
C GLY A 134 3.92 23.74 -13.15
N GLN A 135 3.49 23.96 -11.91
CA GLN A 135 4.11 23.33 -10.74
C GLN A 135 3.74 21.85 -10.61
N TYR A 136 4.56 21.13 -9.85
CA TYR A 136 4.34 19.76 -9.46
C TYR A 136 3.96 19.68 -7.98
N ILE A 137 3.15 18.70 -7.65
CA ILE A 137 2.86 18.32 -6.25
C ILE A 137 3.97 17.39 -5.81
N TYR A 138 4.75 17.81 -4.85
CA TYR A 138 5.77 17.04 -4.18
C TYR A 138 5.22 16.41 -2.91
N ILE A 139 5.42 15.12 -2.76
CA ILE A 139 5.08 14.38 -1.53
C ILE A 139 6.30 13.57 -1.12
N GLU A 140 6.78 13.82 0.10
CA GLU A 140 7.82 13.02 0.74
C GLU A 140 7.23 12.21 1.87
N THR A 141 7.58 10.94 1.91
CA THR A 141 7.09 10.01 2.91
C THR A 141 8.20 9.10 3.42
N ARG A 142 8.02 8.58 4.63
CA ARG A 142 8.78 7.44 5.12
C ARG A 142 7.92 6.21 5.07
N THR A 143 8.44 5.12 4.53
CA THR A 143 7.66 3.89 4.34
C THR A 143 8.50 2.65 4.60
N ALA A 144 7.82 1.59 5.05
CA ALA A 144 8.39 0.25 5.17
C ALA A 144 7.28 -0.79 5.04
N ASN A 145 7.65 -1.97 4.52
CA ASN A 145 6.76 -3.13 4.39
C ASN A 145 7.35 -4.33 5.11
N THR A 146 6.50 -5.17 5.67
CA THR A 146 6.85 -6.51 6.15
C THR A 146 6.14 -7.55 5.28
N HIS A 147 6.88 -8.53 4.79
CA HIS A 147 6.35 -9.55 3.89
C HIS A 147 7.03 -10.91 4.13
N VAL A 148 6.41 -11.96 3.64
CA VAL A 148 7.02 -13.29 3.62
C VAL A 148 7.94 -13.41 2.41
N ARG A 149 9.18 -13.81 2.64
CA ARG A 149 10.17 -14.09 1.60
C ARG A 149 10.51 -15.59 1.63
N THR A 150 10.41 -16.24 0.48
CA THR A 150 10.77 -17.65 0.34
C THR A 150 12.05 -17.77 -0.47
N VAL A 151 13.06 -18.44 0.09
CA VAL A 151 14.36 -18.71 -0.54
C VAL A 151 14.66 -20.18 -0.35
N ASP A 152 14.94 -20.90 -1.45
CA ASP A 152 15.25 -22.34 -1.44
C ASP A 152 14.21 -23.21 -0.71
N GLY A 153 12.92 -22.79 -0.76
CA GLY A 153 11.80 -23.47 -0.11
C GLY A 153 11.62 -23.15 1.37
N GLU A 154 12.47 -22.32 1.95
CA GLU A 154 12.31 -21.82 3.32
C GLU A 154 11.68 -20.42 3.32
N SER A 155 10.54 -20.28 4.00
CA SER A 155 9.83 -19.00 4.15
C SER A 155 10.23 -18.30 5.43
N SER A 156 10.49 -17.01 5.36
CA SER A 156 10.82 -16.16 6.50
C SER A 156 10.09 -14.82 6.40
N LEU A 157 9.79 -14.23 7.55
CA LEU A 157 9.21 -12.89 7.64
C LEU A 157 10.33 -11.85 7.64
N VAL A 158 10.29 -10.92 6.70
CA VAL A 158 11.29 -9.88 6.53
C VAL A 158 10.61 -8.52 6.39
N SER A 159 11.30 -7.46 6.84
CA SER A 159 10.87 -6.08 6.59
C SER A 159 11.87 -5.38 5.68
N ASP A 160 11.34 -4.58 4.76
CA ASP A 160 12.15 -3.60 4.05
C ASP A 160 12.68 -2.57 5.06
N PRO A 161 13.89 -2.03 4.88
CA PRO A 161 14.36 -0.92 5.70
C PRO A 161 13.40 0.26 5.59
N LEU A 162 13.21 0.97 6.69
CA LEU A 162 12.51 2.24 6.65
C LEU A 162 13.26 3.20 5.71
N HIS A 163 12.61 3.64 4.66
CA HIS A 163 13.22 4.48 3.62
C HIS A 163 12.35 5.67 3.27
N THR A 164 12.95 6.68 2.65
CA THR A 164 12.26 7.84 2.13
C THR A 164 11.79 7.57 0.70
N ARG A 165 10.51 7.83 0.45
CA ARG A 165 9.90 7.83 -0.88
C ARG A 165 9.57 9.27 -1.24
N GLN A 166 9.93 9.68 -2.45
CA GLN A 166 9.69 11.04 -2.96
C GLN A 166 8.95 10.94 -4.29
N SER A 167 7.85 11.65 -4.41
CA SER A 167 7.06 11.69 -5.64
C SER A 167 6.77 13.13 -6.06
N TRP A 168 6.83 13.36 -7.35
CA TRP A 168 6.44 14.60 -8.02
C TRP A 168 5.38 14.27 -9.05
N ARG A 169 4.24 14.92 -8.99
CA ARG A 169 3.16 14.72 -9.96
C ARG A 169 2.61 16.04 -10.45
N SER A 170 2.42 16.16 -11.78
CA SER A 170 1.68 17.30 -12.33
C SER A 170 0.21 17.25 -11.87
N PRO A 171 -0.46 18.40 -11.71
CA PRO A 171 -1.85 18.44 -11.24
C PRO A 171 -2.82 17.62 -12.10
N ASP A 172 -2.58 17.55 -13.41
CA ASP A 172 -3.35 16.73 -14.35
C ASP A 172 -3.05 15.22 -14.24
N GLY A 173 -1.98 14.83 -13.50
CA GLY A 173 -1.54 13.46 -13.33
C GLY A 173 -0.79 12.86 -14.52
N LEU A 174 -0.53 13.63 -15.59
CA LEU A 174 0.05 13.12 -16.83
C LEU A 174 1.58 12.99 -16.80
N ARG A 175 2.23 13.70 -15.89
CA ARG A 175 3.69 13.71 -15.76
C ARG A 175 4.08 13.57 -14.30
N GLY A 176 5.18 12.89 -14.05
CA GLY A 176 5.71 12.81 -12.71
C GLY A 176 7.06 12.12 -12.65
N TRP A 177 7.57 12.03 -11.45
CA TRP A 177 8.81 11.37 -11.10
C TRP A 177 8.68 10.69 -9.75
N LEU A 178 9.32 9.52 -9.59
CA LEU A 178 9.35 8.78 -8.34
C LEU A 178 10.77 8.37 -8.02
N ILE A 179 11.18 8.62 -6.78
CA ILE A 179 12.40 8.07 -6.19
C ILE A 179 11.97 7.25 -4.97
N GLU A 180 12.25 5.96 -5.02
CA GLU A 180 11.95 5.03 -3.93
C GLU A 180 13.05 3.97 -3.84
N PRO A 181 13.97 4.09 -2.87
CA PRO A 181 15.06 3.14 -2.69
C PRO A 181 14.59 1.68 -2.61
N GLY A 182 15.21 0.83 -3.40
CA GLY A 182 14.84 -0.58 -3.52
C GLY A 182 13.70 -0.88 -4.51
N ASN A 183 12.92 0.11 -4.93
CA ASN A 183 11.84 -0.02 -5.92
C ASN A 183 12.14 0.73 -7.23
N THR A 184 13.00 1.75 -7.18
CA THR A 184 13.47 2.49 -8.36
C THR A 184 14.99 2.46 -8.45
N ALA A 185 15.53 2.80 -9.61
CA ALA A 185 16.94 3.19 -9.71
C ALA A 185 17.22 4.41 -8.79
N PRO A 186 18.48 4.64 -8.37
CA PRO A 186 18.81 5.77 -7.49
C PRO A 186 18.38 7.14 -8.01
N GLU A 187 18.43 7.32 -9.33
CA GLU A 187 17.94 8.53 -10.02
C GLU A 187 16.43 8.64 -10.10
N GLY A 188 15.71 7.55 -9.82
CA GLY A 188 14.25 7.46 -9.90
C GLY A 188 13.75 7.01 -11.28
N ILE A 189 12.43 7.04 -11.43
CA ILE A 189 11.71 6.67 -12.66
C ILE A 189 10.69 7.74 -13.04
N THR A 190 10.44 7.88 -14.35
CA THR A 190 9.35 8.71 -14.88
C THR A 190 8.00 8.06 -14.56
N LEU A 191 7.05 8.87 -14.15
CA LEU A 191 5.66 8.48 -14.01
C LEU A 191 4.88 9.05 -15.20
N GLU A 192 4.50 8.15 -16.12
CA GLU A 192 3.71 8.51 -17.30
C GLU A 192 2.22 8.28 -17.02
N GLY A 193 1.41 9.30 -17.21
CA GLY A 193 -0.05 9.19 -17.10
C GLY A 193 -0.74 8.76 -18.40
N ARG A 194 0.04 8.44 -19.44
CA ARG A 194 -0.47 7.92 -20.71
C ARG A 194 -0.25 6.40 -20.77
N ASP A 195 -1.18 5.70 -21.42
CA ASP A 195 -1.00 4.30 -21.73
C ASP A 195 0.07 4.08 -22.85
N GLU A 196 0.39 2.83 -23.13
CA GLU A 196 1.37 2.46 -24.16
C GLU A 196 0.97 2.92 -25.57
N GLN A 197 -0.31 3.19 -25.81
CA GLN A 197 -0.88 3.71 -27.06
C GLN A 197 -0.90 5.25 -27.09
N GLY A 198 -0.48 5.92 -26.01
CA GLY A 198 -0.46 7.37 -25.87
C GLY A 198 -1.81 7.99 -25.47
N ASN A 199 -2.84 7.18 -25.15
CA ASN A 199 -4.11 7.68 -24.66
C ASN A 199 -3.99 8.18 -23.22
N VAL A 200 -4.82 9.16 -22.88
CA VAL A 200 -4.98 9.65 -21.51
C VAL A 200 -6.11 8.90 -20.83
N PRO A 201 -5.84 8.03 -19.85
CA PRO A 201 -6.88 7.39 -19.07
C PRO A 201 -7.73 8.41 -18.33
N LYS A 202 -9.02 8.16 -18.19
CA LYS A 202 -9.86 8.99 -17.33
C LYS A 202 -9.42 8.82 -15.89
N PRO A 203 -9.15 9.93 -15.15
CA PRO A 203 -8.90 9.84 -13.72
C PRO A 203 -10.11 9.24 -12.98
N HIS A 204 -9.85 8.44 -11.97
CA HIS A 204 -10.85 7.81 -11.11
C HIS A 204 -10.28 7.68 -9.69
N LEU A 205 -11.08 7.20 -8.72
CA LEU A 205 -10.68 7.15 -7.31
C LEU A 205 -9.40 6.32 -7.05
N GLY A 206 -9.14 5.29 -7.86
CA GLY A 206 -7.93 4.46 -7.74
C GLY A 206 -6.69 5.01 -8.46
N ALA A 207 -6.86 6.04 -9.31
CA ALA A 207 -5.77 6.75 -9.98
C ALA A 207 -6.15 8.24 -10.14
N PRO A 208 -6.25 8.99 -9.04
CA PRO A 208 -6.70 10.36 -9.07
C PRO A 208 -5.59 11.28 -9.57
N SER A 209 -5.96 12.30 -10.36
CA SER A 209 -5.17 13.51 -10.50
C SER A 209 -5.63 14.55 -9.47
N HIS A 210 -4.81 15.55 -9.20
CA HIS A 210 -5.20 16.67 -8.31
C HIS A 210 -6.42 17.40 -8.88
N ASP A 211 -6.45 17.62 -10.20
CA ASP A 211 -7.57 18.26 -10.88
C ASP A 211 -8.86 17.44 -10.77
N TYR A 212 -8.76 16.11 -10.84
CA TYR A 212 -9.91 15.22 -10.63
C TYR A 212 -10.45 15.32 -9.19
N LEU A 213 -9.55 15.38 -8.18
CA LEU A 213 -9.98 15.53 -6.79
C LEU A 213 -10.82 16.79 -6.57
N ALA A 214 -10.50 17.89 -7.24
CA ALA A 214 -11.27 19.12 -7.18
C ALA A 214 -12.71 18.99 -7.74
N THR A 215 -12.99 17.92 -8.50
CA THR A 215 -14.34 17.64 -9.04
C THR A 215 -15.19 16.74 -8.14
N LEU A 216 -14.60 16.17 -7.09
CA LEU A 216 -15.30 15.26 -6.20
C LEU A 216 -16.32 16.02 -5.32
N PRO A 217 -17.47 15.38 -5.00
CA PRO A 217 -18.45 16.01 -4.11
C PRO A 217 -17.87 16.20 -2.71
N THR A 218 -18.15 17.36 -2.09
CA THR A 218 -17.78 17.65 -0.71
C THR A 218 -18.92 17.39 0.26
N ASP A 219 -20.10 16.98 -0.20
CA ASP A 219 -21.15 16.38 0.63
C ASP A 219 -20.74 14.95 1.02
N PRO A 220 -20.62 14.62 2.33
CA PRO A 220 -20.12 13.33 2.77
C PRO A 220 -20.95 12.12 2.31
N ASP A 221 -22.28 12.28 2.19
CA ASP A 221 -23.15 11.20 1.75
C ASP A 221 -23.03 10.95 0.24
N ALA A 222 -22.94 12.01 -0.54
CA ALA A 222 -22.73 11.90 -1.98
C ALA A 222 -21.34 11.32 -2.28
N LEU A 223 -20.33 11.74 -1.52
CA LEU A 223 -18.96 11.25 -1.64
C LEU A 223 -18.87 9.74 -1.32
N LEU A 224 -19.46 9.33 -0.20
CA LEU A 224 -19.45 7.91 0.21
C LEU A 224 -20.23 7.04 -0.80
N ARG A 225 -21.38 7.51 -1.29
CA ARG A 225 -22.11 6.79 -2.36
C ARG A 225 -21.28 6.65 -3.63
N LYS A 226 -20.55 7.70 -4.02
CA LYS A 226 -19.64 7.65 -5.18
C LYS A 226 -18.52 6.64 -4.96
N ILE A 227 -17.89 6.63 -3.77
CA ILE A 227 -16.84 5.68 -3.41
C ILE A 227 -17.38 4.25 -3.50
N TYR A 228 -18.48 3.93 -2.84
CA TYR A 228 -19.09 2.59 -2.92
C TYR A 228 -19.40 2.15 -4.34
N LYS A 229 -19.91 3.08 -5.19
CA LYS A 229 -20.26 2.78 -6.57
C LYS A 229 -19.02 2.49 -7.42
N GLU A 230 -17.97 3.28 -7.30
CA GLU A 230 -16.76 3.13 -8.12
C GLU A 230 -15.86 1.98 -7.68
N THR A 231 -16.03 1.51 -6.46
CA THR A 231 -15.27 0.39 -5.88
C THR A 231 -16.11 -0.87 -5.71
N GLU A 232 -17.28 -0.94 -6.35
CA GLU A 232 -18.16 -2.11 -6.28
C GLU A 232 -17.44 -3.36 -6.79
N GLY A 233 -17.50 -4.45 -6.02
CA GLY A 233 -16.84 -5.71 -6.34
C GLY A 233 -15.33 -5.75 -6.08
N GLN A 234 -14.73 -4.68 -5.55
CA GLN A 234 -13.30 -4.62 -5.25
C GLN A 234 -13.03 -4.93 -3.77
N GLY A 235 -11.83 -5.46 -3.50
CA GLY A 235 -11.30 -5.70 -2.15
C GLY A 235 -12.11 -6.68 -1.31
N ASN A 236 -11.89 -6.63 0.00
CA ASN A 236 -12.49 -7.53 1.00
C ASN A 236 -13.83 -7.02 1.54
N GLY A 237 -14.71 -6.57 0.65
CA GLY A 237 -16.03 -6.04 0.97
C GLY A 237 -16.11 -4.51 0.90
N LYS A 238 -17.32 -4.01 0.62
CA LYS A 238 -17.57 -2.60 0.29
C LYS A 238 -17.06 -1.61 1.33
N ASP A 239 -17.26 -1.93 2.62
CA ASP A 239 -16.91 -1.01 3.71
C ASP A 239 -15.39 -0.96 3.92
N GLN A 240 -14.71 -2.11 3.80
CA GLN A 240 -13.25 -2.15 3.85
C GLN A 240 -12.65 -1.41 2.65
N GLN A 241 -13.18 -1.66 1.47
CA GLN A 241 -12.70 -0.99 0.26
C GLN A 241 -12.91 0.52 0.32
N ALA A 242 -14.07 0.98 0.80
CA ALA A 242 -14.33 2.41 0.96
C ALA A 242 -13.34 3.06 1.95
N PHE A 243 -13.08 2.40 3.10
CA PHE A 243 -12.10 2.88 4.06
C PHE A 243 -10.69 2.94 3.45
N THR A 244 -10.26 1.89 2.78
CA THR A 244 -8.96 1.85 2.07
C THR A 244 -8.88 2.96 1.02
N THR A 245 -9.91 3.13 0.17
CA THR A 245 -9.92 4.18 -0.87
C THR A 245 -9.77 5.59 -0.28
N ILE A 246 -10.46 5.88 0.84
CA ILE A 246 -10.30 7.16 1.53
C ILE A 246 -8.86 7.33 2.04
N GLY A 247 -8.28 6.30 2.64
CA GLY A 247 -6.89 6.32 3.10
C GLY A 247 -5.91 6.58 1.95
N ASP A 248 -6.06 5.88 0.83
CA ASP A 248 -5.23 6.08 -0.37
C ASP A 248 -5.30 7.53 -0.89
N LEU A 249 -6.51 8.12 -0.93
CA LEU A 249 -6.69 9.51 -1.32
C LEU A 249 -5.98 10.48 -0.36
N LEU A 250 -5.96 10.18 0.93
CA LEU A 250 -5.30 11.01 1.94
C LEU A 250 -3.77 10.86 1.92
N VAL A 251 -3.25 9.70 1.54
CA VAL A 251 -1.82 9.37 1.57
C VAL A 251 -1.12 9.73 0.27
N GLU A 252 -1.68 9.28 -0.86
CA GLU A 252 -1.04 9.36 -2.18
C GLU A 252 -1.34 10.66 -2.93
N SER A 253 -2.21 11.51 -2.37
CA SER A 253 -2.60 12.77 -2.99
C SER A 253 -2.65 13.92 -1.98
N TRP A 254 -3.02 15.10 -2.46
CA TRP A 254 -3.21 16.28 -1.60
C TRP A 254 -4.58 16.92 -1.89
N PRO A 255 -5.67 16.36 -1.32
CA PRO A 255 -7.01 16.91 -1.50
C PRO A 255 -7.13 18.31 -0.89
N THR A 256 -8.09 19.12 -1.38
CA THR A 256 -8.40 20.40 -0.76
C THR A 256 -8.90 20.22 0.68
N PRO A 257 -8.81 21.24 1.55
CA PRO A 257 -9.33 21.19 2.91
C PRO A 257 -10.78 20.76 2.98
N GLU A 258 -11.64 21.25 2.09
CA GLU A 258 -13.06 20.91 2.03
C GLU A 258 -13.28 19.45 1.67
N LEU A 259 -12.55 18.93 0.68
CA LEU A 259 -12.63 17.53 0.30
C LEU A 259 -12.06 16.63 1.40
N THR A 260 -10.95 17.02 2.01
CA THR A 260 -10.34 16.30 3.14
C THR A 260 -11.32 16.17 4.30
N ALA A 261 -12.00 17.25 4.68
CA ALA A 261 -13.02 17.24 5.70
C ALA A 261 -14.22 16.34 5.32
N ALA A 262 -14.63 16.36 4.05
CA ALA A 262 -15.70 15.50 3.55
C ALA A 262 -15.30 14.01 3.58
N LEU A 263 -14.06 13.67 3.25
CA LEU A 263 -13.53 12.30 3.35
C LEU A 263 -13.60 11.77 4.78
N TYR A 264 -13.21 12.57 5.78
CA TYR A 264 -13.31 12.17 7.18
C TYR A 264 -14.75 11.99 7.66
N ARG A 265 -15.66 12.89 7.26
CA ARG A 265 -17.09 12.75 7.57
C ARG A 265 -17.72 11.55 6.86
N ALA A 266 -17.29 11.24 5.65
CA ALA A 266 -17.70 10.04 4.94
C ALA A 266 -17.21 8.78 5.66
N ALA A 267 -15.94 8.75 6.12
CA ALA A 267 -15.38 7.66 6.89
C ALA A 267 -16.14 7.40 8.21
N ALA A 268 -16.62 8.44 8.87
CA ALA A 268 -17.45 8.30 10.10
C ALA A 268 -18.75 7.53 9.89
N LYS A 269 -19.20 7.40 8.63
CA LYS A 269 -20.43 6.68 8.26
C LYS A 269 -20.16 5.22 7.85
N ILE A 270 -18.90 4.81 7.73
CA ILE A 270 -18.53 3.45 7.35
C ILE A 270 -18.65 2.52 8.57
N PRO A 271 -19.41 1.42 8.47
CA PRO A 271 -19.51 0.44 9.56
C PRO A 271 -18.15 -0.14 9.94
N GLY A 272 -17.94 -0.34 11.24
CA GLY A 272 -16.71 -0.96 11.77
C GLY A 272 -15.50 -0.02 11.88
N VAL A 273 -15.69 1.27 11.65
CA VAL A 273 -14.65 2.28 11.94
C VAL A 273 -14.60 2.53 13.44
N VAL A 274 -13.38 2.51 13.99
CA VAL A 274 -13.11 2.63 15.43
C VAL A 274 -11.99 3.65 15.70
N MET A 275 -11.95 4.20 16.91
CA MET A 275 -10.81 4.97 17.42
C MET A 275 -9.79 4.02 18.04
N VAL A 276 -8.50 4.36 17.93
CA VAL A 276 -7.40 3.73 18.66
C VAL A 276 -6.66 4.82 19.45
N ASP A 277 -6.56 4.64 20.75
CA ASP A 277 -6.08 5.68 21.67
C ASP A 277 -4.63 6.09 21.45
N SER A 278 -3.81 5.19 20.95
CA SER A 278 -2.39 5.45 20.74
C SER A 278 -1.87 4.68 19.53
N ALA A 279 -1.28 5.41 18.61
CA ALA A 279 -0.58 4.86 17.46
C ALA A 279 0.71 5.64 17.23
N THR A 280 1.68 4.98 16.58
CA THR A 280 2.95 5.61 16.21
C THR A 280 3.15 5.42 14.71
N ASP A 281 3.49 6.48 14.00
CA ASP A 281 3.76 6.44 12.57
C ASP A 281 5.19 5.98 12.24
N ALA A 282 5.51 5.87 10.94
CA ALA A 282 6.83 5.47 10.46
C ALA A 282 7.97 6.44 10.80
N ALA A 283 7.66 7.68 11.19
CA ALA A 283 8.63 8.67 11.66
C ALA A 283 8.80 8.68 13.19
N GLY A 284 8.11 7.79 13.91
CA GLY A 284 8.15 7.72 15.37
C GLY A 284 7.25 8.75 16.08
N ARG A 285 6.40 9.48 15.35
CA ARG A 285 5.47 10.46 15.92
C ARG A 285 4.27 9.73 16.53
N LYS A 286 3.96 10.05 17.78
CA LYS A 286 2.80 9.50 18.50
C LYS A 286 1.55 10.31 18.22
N GLY A 287 0.42 9.61 18.13
CA GLY A 287 -0.87 10.21 17.89
C GLY A 287 -2.03 9.33 18.29
N VAL A 288 -3.23 9.76 17.92
CA VAL A 288 -4.46 8.98 17.97
C VAL A 288 -4.73 8.40 16.58
N ALA A 289 -5.47 7.30 16.49
CA ALA A 289 -5.80 6.78 15.19
C ALA A 289 -7.29 6.51 15.01
N VAL A 290 -7.70 6.59 13.73
CA VAL A 290 -8.97 6.06 13.23
C VAL A 290 -8.65 4.80 12.44
N ALA A 291 -9.36 3.73 12.71
CA ALA A 291 -8.99 2.42 12.19
C ALA A 291 -10.19 1.61 11.74
N ARG A 292 -9.95 0.66 10.85
CA ARG A 292 -10.91 -0.37 10.49
C ARG A 292 -10.22 -1.73 10.38
N LEU A 293 -10.87 -2.75 10.92
CA LEU A 293 -10.43 -4.14 10.79
C LEU A 293 -10.98 -4.73 9.49
N ASP A 294 -10.10 -5.27 8.69
CA ASP A 294 -10.44 -6.22 7.64
C ASP A 294 -10.57 -7.61 8.27
N GLU A 295 -11.80 -8.07 8.41
CA GLU A 295 -12.10 -9.37 9.03
C GLU A 295 -11.62 -10.55 8.19
N THR A 296 -11.39 -10.38 6.89
CA THR A 296 -10.92 -11.43 6.00
C THR A 296 -9.44 -11.72 6.21
N SER A 297 -8.62 -10.67 6.30
CA SER A 297 -7.17 -10.80 6.49
C SER A 297 -6.74 -10.75 7.95
N GLY A 298 -7.61 -10.31 8.86
CA GLY A 298 -7.26 -10.04 10.26
C GLY A 298 -6.35 -8.83 10.45
N GLN A 299 -6.20 -8.01 9.43
CA GLN A 299 -5.38 -6.80 9.43
C GLN A 299 -6.21 -5.57 9.76
N ARG A 300 -5.66 -4.67 10.55
CA ARG A 300 -6.27 -3.39 10.91
C ARG A 300 -5.47 -2.25 10.27
N THR A 301 -6.10 -1.50 9.38
CA THR A 301 -5.55 -0.25 8.85
C THR A 301 -5.87 0.88 9.81
N GLU A 302 -4.87 1.67 10.16
CA GLU A 302 -4.92 2.75 11.14
C GLU A 302 -4.41 4.05 10.50
N TRP A 303 -5.27 5.07 10.38
CA TRP A 303 -4.89 6.43 10.01
C TRP A 303 -4.49 7.18 11.26
N ILE A 304 -3.28 7.70 11.29
CA ILE A 304 -2.66 8.29 12.47
C ILE A 304 -2.73 9.81 12.37
N PHE A 305 -3.15 10.44 13.44
CA PHE A 305 -3.32 11.89 13.56
C PHE A 305 -2.55 12.43 14.77
N ASP A 306 -1.98 13.61 14.65
CA ASP A 306 -1.45 14.34 15.81
C ASP A 306 -2.56 14.58 16.82
N SER A 307 -2.34 14.26 18.09
CA SER A 307 -3.39 14.29 19.12
C SER A 307 -3.83 15.70 19.52
N ARG A 308 -3.09 16.74 19.14
CA ARG A 308 -3.39 18.15 19.48
C ARG A 308 -3.93 18.91 18.28
N THR A 309 -3.28 18.78 17.14
CA THR A 309 -3.62 19.53 15.93
C THR A 309 -4.59 18.78 15.01
N PHE A 310 -4.73 17.47 15.20
CA PHE A 310 -5.47 16.56 14.31
C PHE A 310 -4.94 16.53 12.87
N ALA A 311 -3.70 16.99 12.65
CA ALA A 311 -3.03 16.85 11.38
C ALA A 311 -2.83 15.37 11.06
N PHE A 312 -3.10 14.97 9.83
CA PHE A 312 -2.85 13.61 9.34
C PHE A 312 -1.35 13.36 9.24
N LEU A 313 -0.86 12.37 9.96
CA LEU A 313 0.55 12.01 10.02
C LEU A 313 0.90 10.90 9.03
N GLY A 314 -0.03 10.00 8.76
CA GLY A 314 0.19 8.85 7.90
C GLY A 314 -0.69 7.67 8.29
N GLU A 315 -0.32 6.49 7.82
CA GLU A 315 -1.06 5.26 8.12
C GLU A 315 -0.13 4.09 8.43
N ARG A 316 -0.73 3.06 9.06
CA ARG A 316 -0.10 1.75 9.17
C ARG A 316 -1.14 0.65 9.08
N THR A 317 -0.70 -0.54 8.70
CA THR A 317 -1.51 -1.76 8.75
C THR A 317 -0.86 -2.75 9.70
N VAL A 318 -1.62 -3.23 10.68
CA VAL A 318 -1.16 -4.12 11.74
C VAL A 318 -1.96 -5.42 11.67
N GLN A 319 -1.30 -6.57 11.70
CA GLN A 319 -1.98 -7.84 11.94
C GLN A 319 -2.51 -7.86 13.36
N VAL A 320 -3.81 -8.00 13.56
CA VAL A 320 -4.43 -7.96 14.90
C VAL A 320 -5.18 -9.22 15.25
N LYS A 321 -5.62 -10.01 14.26
CA LYS A 321 -6.31 -11.29 14.44
C LYS A 321 -5.72 -12.34 13.53
N GLY A 322 -5.68 -13.58 14.00
CA GLY A 322 -5.21 -14.72 13.23
C GLY A 322 -3.74 -14.58 12.80
N ASP A 323 -3.30 -15.54 12.03
CA ASP A 323 -1.96 -15.57 11.45
C ASP A 323 -2.09 -15.32 9.94
N GLY A 324 -1.46 -14.26 9.45
CA GLY A 324 -1.46 -13.88 8.04
C GLY A 324 -0.24 -14.39 7.29
N GLY A 325 -0.27 -14.19 5.96
CA GLY A 325 0.82 -14.57 5.07
C GLY A 325 0.94 -16.07 4.83
N GLU A 326 1.80 -16.46 3.89
CA GLU A 326 2.09 -17.86 3.60
C GLU A 326 2.71 -18.53 4.82
N GLY A 327 2.20 -19.71 5.18
CA GLY A 327 2.64 -20.46 6.36
C GLY A 327 2.27 -19.82 7.71
N GLY A 328 1.41 -18.79 7.73
CA GLY A 328 0.98 -18.14 8.96
C GLY A 328 2.11 -17.40 9.69
N LEU A 329 3.09 -16.87 8.98
CA LEU A 329 4.27 -16.20 9.55
C LEU A 329 3.97 -14.80 10.08
N ILE A 330 2.93 -14.12 9.56
CA ILE A 330 2.55 -12.78 10.00
C ILE A 330 1.67 -12.90 11.25
N LYS A 331 2.26 -12.68 12.41
CA LYS A 331 1.59 -12.83 13.71
C LYS A 331 0.93 -11.52 14.18
N PRO A 332 -0.06 -11.58 15.10
CA PRO A 332 -0.59 -10.39 15.74
C PRO A 332 0.50 -9.50 16.34
N GLY A 333 0.39 -8.20 16.09
CA GLY A 333 1.41 -7.21 16.45
C GLY A 333 2.42 -6.92 15.33
N THR A 334 2.45 -7.69 14.24
CA THR A 334 3.28 -7.38 13.07
C THR A 334 2.73 -6.15 12.35
N VAL A 335 3.60 -5.16 12.09
CA VAL A 335 3.31 -4.03 11.21
C VAL A 335 3.59 -4.47 9.78
N VAL A 336 2.52 -4.73 9.02
CA VAL A 336 2.61 -5.21 7.63
C VAL A 336 3.01 -4.09 6.69
N PHE A 337 2.50 -2.89 6.96
CA PHE A 337 2.78 -1.69 6.20
C PHE A 337 2.80 -0.47 7.13
N THR A 338 3.68 0.48 6.87
CA THR A 338 3.66 1.78 7.53
C THR A 338 4.12 2.88 6.60
N HIS A 339 3.48 4.04 6.74
CA HIS A 339 3.70 5.20 5.88
C HIS A 339 3.50 6.48 6.70
N ALA A 340 4.50 7.37 6.68
CA ALA A 340 4.43 8.67 7.35
C ALA A 340 4.66 9.80 6.35
N ILE A 341 3.76 10.77 6.33
CA ILE A 341 3.90 11.97 5.51
C ILE A 341 4.89 12.90 6.19
N MET A 342 5.96 13.26 5.48
CA MET A 342 6.99 14.17 5.95
C MET A 342 6.77 15.57 5.39
N VAL A 343 6.54 15.69 4.07
CA VAL A 343 6.39 16.95 3.38
C VAL A 343 5.33 16.84 2.28
N ARG A 344 4.55 17.90 2.10
CA ARG A 344 3.73 18.15 0.92
C ARG A 344 3.95 19.59 0.49
N ALA A 345 4.26 19.82 -0.79
CA ALA A 345 4.49 21.14 -1.31
C ALA A 345 4.22 21.23 -2.83
N PHE A 346 3.98 22.41 -3.33
CA PHE A 346 4.12 22.70 -4.75
C PHE A 346 5.56 23.10 -5.05
N VAL A 347 6.15 22.53 -6.08
CA VAL A 347 7.52 22.81 -6.53
C VAL A 347 7.53 23.13 -8.03
N ASP A 348 8.48 23.92 -8.48
CA ASP A 348 8.50 24.44 -9.84
C ASP A 348 8.94 23.39 -10.88
N ASP A 349 9.62 22.30 -10.46
CA ASP A 349 10.03 21.23 -11.38
C ASP A 349 10.16 19.89 -10.63
N ILE A 350 10.22 18.79 -11.41
CA ILE A 350 10.57 17.46 -10.88
C ILE A 350 11.96 17.48 -10.28
N LYS A 351 12.19 16.65 -9.24
CA LYS A 351 13.44 16.57 -8.46
C LYS A 351 13.79 17.81 -7.63
N LEU A 352 13.00 18.88 -7.70
CA LEU A 352 13.11 19.97 -6.73
C LEU A 352 12.40 19.57 -5.42
N VAL A 353 13.02 19.94 -4.31
CA VAL A 353 12.44 19.79 -2.96
C VAL A 353 12.19 21.17 -2.38
N PRO A 354 11.22 21.36 -1.46
CA PRO A 354 10.91 22.64 -0.84
C PRO A 354 12.04 23.13 0.04
#